data_c8e3f1474dc8b71384f31863731fea37
#
_entry.id   c8e3f1474dc8b71384f31863731fea37
#
_cell.length_a   1.000
_cell.length_b   1.000
_cell.length_c   1.000
_cell.angle_alpha   90.00
_cell.angle_beta   90.00
_cell.angle_gamma   90.00
#
_symmetry.space_group_name_H-M   'P 1'
#
loop_
_entity.id
_entity.type
_entity.pdbx_description
1 polymer ?
#
loop_
_entity_poly.entity_id
_entity_poly.type
_entity_poly.pdbx_seq_one_letter_code
_entity_poly.pdbx_strand_id
1 'polypeptide(L)'
;MRGVWNWIVTRTADYGLPKQIELIDIVQILLIAFFVYHLIRWLQNTKAYTLMKGIFLIGVFVIIANVLKMQTILWLFGNIGGAAITAVVIIFQPELRRVVEQIGEKNPLSAISFASGQEENERFSDKTINELVRASFEMGEVKTGALIVIEKTITLEEYEKTGIPIDGVLTSQLLINIFEHNTPLHDGAVIVRNNRVTAATCYLPLSDNMDLNKNLGTRHRAGVGISEVTDSFTIIVSEETGNVSYASGGELHTAVTPSDLREQLHKIQKLAKKPEEKKGWHIRGTVSYTHLTLPTT
;
A
#
# COMPACT_ATOMS: atom_id res chain seq x y z
N MET A 1 28.34 -32.56 25.51
CA MET A 1 28.15 -32.32 24.08
C MET A 1 27.55 -33.52 23.30
N ARG A 2 27.87 -34.77 23.60
CA ARG A 2 27.28 -35.97 22.95
C ARG A 2 25.76 -36.14 23.14
N GLY A 3 25.18 -35.68 24.25
CA GLY A 3 23.74 -35.81 24.50
C GLY A 3 22.83 -34.91 23.67
N VAL A 4 23.27 -33.70 23.36
CA VAL A 4 22.52 -32.76 22.55
C VAL A 4 22.54 -33.18 21.08
N TRP A 5 23.69 -33.66 20.62
CA TRP A 5 23.83 -34.18 19.26
C TRP A 5 22.94 -35.40 19.01
N ASN A 6 22.94 -36.38 19.95
CA ASN A 6 22.09 -37.55 19.85
C ASN A 6 20.59 -37.19 19.91
N TRP A 7 20.20 -36.19 20.71
CA TRP A 7 18.83 -35.74 20.80
C TRP A 7 18.36 -35.06 19.48
N ILE A 8 19.22 -34.27 18.86
CA ILE A 8 18.95 -33.68 17.54
C ILE A 8 18.84 -34.77 16.47
N VAL A 9 19.77 -35.69 16.43
CA VAL A 9 19.80 -36.79 15.44
C VAL A 9 18.61 -37.74 15.59
N THR A 10 18.18 -38.10 16.82
CA THR A 10 17.03 -38.98 16.99
C THR A 10 15.71 -38.28 16.65
N ARG A 11 15.57 -36.97 16.91
CA ARG A 11 14.36 -36.25 16.58
C ARG A 11 14.28 -35.87 15.08
N THR A 12 15.41 -35.66 14.45
CA THR A 12 15.44 -35.39 12.99
C THR A 12 15.23 -36.67 12.17
N ALA A 13 15.50 -37.87 12.72
CA ALA A 13 15.18 -39.12 12.08
C ALA A 13 13.68 -39.35 11.89
N ASP A 14 12.85 -38.84 12.83
CA ASP A 14 11.38 -38.91 12.73
C ASP A 14 10.78 -37.95 11.68
N TYR A 15 11.52 -36.97 11.26
CA TYR A 15 11.06 -35.97 10.23
C TYR A 15 11.46 -36.34 8.81
N GLY A 16 11.95 -37.56 8.56
CA GLY A 16 12.22 -38.04 7.18
C GLY A 16 13.25 -37.20 6.41
N LEU A 17 14.29 -36.70 7.10
CA LEU A 17 15.34 -35.95 6.40
C LEU A 17 15.98 -36.87 5.37
N PRO A 18 16.10 -36.40 4.12
CA PRO A 18 16.65 -37.22 3.04
C PRO A 18 18.10 -37.63 3.36
N LYS A 19 18.37 -38.93 3.25
CA LYS A 19 19.72 -39.49 3.50
C LYS A 19 20.74 -39.09 2.43
N GLN A 20 20.25 -38.54 1.32
CA GLN A 20 21.06 -38.02 0.22
C GLN A 20 20.46 -36.68 -0.18
N ILE A 21 21.31 -35.65 -0.31
CA ILE A 21 20.91 -34.32 -0.77
C ILE A 21 20.70 -34.42 -2.28
N GLU A 22 19.46 -34.34 -2.72
CA GLU A 22 19.12 -34.27 -4.14
C GLU A 22 19.12 -32.81 -4.60
N LEU A 23 19.25 -32.60 -5.92
CA LEU A 23 19.23 -31.27 -6.53
C LEU A 23 17.93 -30.52 -6.20
N ILE A 24 16.83 -31.25 -5.98
CA ILE A 24 15.52 -30.72 -5.61
C ILE A 24 15.52 -30.10 -4.20
N ASP A 25 16.32 -30.66 -3.27
CA ASP A 25 16.43 -30.16 -1.90
C ASP A 25 17.11 -28.78 -1.88
N ILE A 26 18.12 -28.59 -2.73
CA ILE A 26 18.82 -27.32 -2.89
C ILE A 26 17.84 -26.26 -3.44
N VAL A 27 17.02 -26.61 -4.43
CA VAL A 27 15.99 -25.70 -4.98
C VAL A 27 14.96 -25.35 -3.94
N GLN A 28 14.50 -26.31 -3.13
CA GLN A 28 13.55 -26.06 -2.04
C GLN A 28 14.14 -25.11 -0.98
N ILE A 29 15.39 -25.32 -0.56
CA ILE A 29 16.06 -24.45 0.41
C ILE A 29 16.21 -23.04 -0.13
N LEU A 30 16.61 -22.87 -1.40
CA LEU A 30 16.73 -21.55 -2.04
C LEU A 30 15.37 -20.87 -2.15
N LEU A 31 14.33 -21.60 -2.49
CA LEU A 31 12.97 -21.07 -2.60
C LEU A 31 12.45 -20.64 -1.24
N ILE A 32 12.63 -21.44 -0.19
CA ILE A 32 12.25 -21.08 1.19
C ILE A 32 13.05 -19.85 1.65
N ALA A 33 14.36 -19.83 1.41
CA ALA A 33 15.22 -18.70 1.79
C ALA A 33 14.79 -17.40 1.07
N PHE A 34 14.43 -17.49 -0.21
CA PHE A 34 13.91 -16.37 -0.99
C PHE A 34 12.59 -15.85 -0.40
N PHE A 35 11.63 -16.74 -0.10
CA PHE A 35 10.36 -16.32 0.50
C PHE A 35 10.57 -15.70 1.89
N VAL A 36 11.38 -16.32 2.73
CA VAL A 36 11.68 -15.80 4.08
C VAL A 36 12.37 -14.45 4.01
N TYR A 37 13.33 -14.26 3.09
CA TYR A 37 14.00 -12.98 2.89
C TYR A 37 13.02 -11.87 2.48
N HIS A 38 12.16 -12.15 1.49
CA HIS A 38 11.16 -11.17 1.04
C HIS A 38 10.12 -10.87 2.11
N LEU A 39 9.71 -11.89 2.88
CA LEU A 39 8.78 -11.73 4.00
C LEU A 39 9.37 -10.82 5.08
N ILE A 40 10.64 -11.08 5.50
CA ILE A 40 11.32 -10.27 6.51
C ILE A 40 11.49 -8.83 6.01
N ARG A 41 11.89 -8.63 4.76
CA ARG A 41 12.08 -7.30 4.18
C ARG A 41 10.77 -6.51 4.10
N TRP A 42 9.68 -7.19 3.78
CA TRP A 42 8.34 -6.58 3.75
C TRP A 42 7.86 -6.18 5.16
N LEU A 43 8.10 -7.04 6.17
CA LEU A 43 7.75 -6.76 7.56
C LEU A 43 8.57 -5.61 8.19
N GLN A 44 9.81 -5.38 7.75
CA GLN A 44 10.68 -4.34 8.32
C GLN A 44 10.10 -2.93 8.20
N ASN A 45 9.27 -2.68 7.19
CA ASN A 45 8.65 -1.38 6.92
C ASN A 45 7.27 -1.20 7.59
N THR A 46 6.88 -2.10 8.49
CA THR A 46 5.56 -2.05 9.15
C THR A 46 5.68 -1.97 10.66
N LYS A 47 4.64 -1.42 11.32
CA LYS A 47 4.51 -1.45 12.81
C LYS A 47 4.58 -2.88 13.38
N ALA A 48 4.28 -3.89 12.56
CA ALA A 48 4.39 -5.31 12.90
C ALA A 48 5.82 -5.75 13.26
N TYR A 49 6.88 -5.07 12.77
CA TYR A 49 8.27 -5.40 13.08
C TYR A 49 8.60 -5.27 14.57
N THR A 50 8.05 -4.25 15.22
CA THR A 50 8.25 -4.05 16.68
C THR A 50 7.60 -5.17 17.49
N LEU A 51 6.39 -5.60 17.09
CA LEU A 51 5.71 -6.75 17.71
C LEU A 51 6.45 -8.06 17.46
N MET A 52 6.98 -8.28 16.25
CA MET A 52 7.79 -9.45 15.93
C MET A 52 9.04 -9.56 16.80
N LYS A 53 9.71 -8.44 17.10
CA LYS A 53 10.85 -8.44 18.06
C LYS A 53 10.43 -8.94 19.45
N GLY A 54 9.24 -8.52 19.93
CA GLY A 54 8.69 -8.99 21.19
C GLY A 54 8.40 -10.49 21.17
N ILE A 55 7.74 -10.98 20.13
CA ILE A 55 7.44 -12.42 19.97
C ILE A 55 8.73 -13.25 19.87
N PHE A 56 9.73 -12.77 19.11
CA PHE A 56 11.03 -13.42 19.00
C PHE A 56 11.74 -13.52 20.36
N LEU A 57 11.71 -12.45 21.16
CA LEU A 57 12.32 -12.43 22.50
C LEU A 57 11.63 -13.46 23.42
N ILE A 58 10.31 -13.56 23.37
CA ILE A 58 9.54 -14.57 24.10
C ILE A 58 9.93 -15.98 23.64
N GLY A 59 10.04 -16.20 22.33
CA GLY A 59 10.47 -17.48 21.76
C GLY A 59 11.86 -17.90 22.25
N VAL A 60 12.82 -16.98 22.24
CA VAL A 60 14.18 -17.22 22.78
C VAL A 60 14.13 -17.58 24.27
N PHE A 61 13.30 -16.86 25.04
CA PHE A 61 13.12 -17.16 26.47
C PHE A 61 12.55 -18.57 26.70
N VAL A 62 11.57 -18.99 25.92
CA VAL A 62 11.00 -20.35 26.01
C VAL A 62 12.05 -21.43 25.65
N ILE A 63 12.88 -21.17 24.63
CA ILE A 63 13.98 -22.08 24.26
C ILE A 63 14.97 -22.21 25.42
N ILE A 64 15.36 -21.10 26.03
CA ILE A 64 16.27 -21.11 27.21
C ILE A 64 15.64 -21.88 28.37
N ALA A 65 14.35 -21.63 28.66
CA ALA A 65 13.62 -22.35 29.69
C ALA A 65 13.58 -23.88 29.45
N ASN A 66 13.46 -24.29 28.18
CA ASN A 66 13.49 -25.71 27.80
C ASN A 66 14.89 -26.32 28.00
N VAL A 67 15.95 -25.61 27.60
CA VAL A 67 17.34 -26.08 27.81
C VAL A 67 17.67 -26.21 29.30
N LEU A 68 17.19 -25.28 30.12
CA LEU A 68 17.36 -25.27 31.57
C LEU A 68 16.39 -26.23 32.30
N LYS A 69 15.51 -26.92 31.55
CA LYS A 69 14.49 -27.86 32.08
C LYS A 69 13.55 -27.22 33.13
N MET A 70 13.18 -25.94 32.95
CA MET A 70 12.29 -25.19 33.83
C MET A 70 10.83 -25.63 33.61
N GLN A 71 10.45 -26.78 34.17
CA GLN A 71 9.15 -27.41 33.90
C GLN A 71 7.94 -26.55 34.25
N THR A 72 7.99 -25.76 35.30
CA THR A 72 6.90 -24.86 35.71
C THR A 72 6.63 -23.80 34.68
N ILE A 73 7.68 -23.20 34.11
CA ILE A 73 7.57 -22.18 33.05
C ILE A 73 7.02 -22.82 31.78
N LEU A 74 7.54 -23.98 31.38
CA LEU A 74 7.07 -24.67 30.17
C LEU A 74 5.61 -25.10 30.29
N TRP A 75 5.18 -25.56 31.47
CA TRP A 75 3.78 -25.89 31.73
C TRP A 75 2.89 -24.66 31.64
N LEU A 76 3.32 -23.54 32.22
CA LEU A 76 2.59 -22.27 32.15
C LEU A 76 2.41 -21.81 30.71
N PHE A 77 3.48 -21.78 29.93
CA PHE A 77 3.43 -21.41 28.50
C PHE A 77 2.60 -22.40 27.67
N GLY A 78 2.64 -23.68 27.97
CA GLY A 78 1.81 -24.69 27.30
C GLY A 78 0.31 -24.45 27.50
N ASN A 79 -0.10 -24.08 28.73
CA ASN A 79 -1.50 -23.80 29.03
C ASN A 79 -1.99 -22.44 28.50
N ILE A 80 -1.14 -21.43 28.57
CA ILE A 80 -1.48 -20.05 28.08
C ILE A 80 -1.31 -19.95 26.57
N GLY A 81 -0.51 -20.81 25.95
CA GLY A 81 -0.13 -20.72 24.53
C GLY A 81 -1.32 -20.67 23.59
N GLY A 82 -2.37 -21.47 23.81
CA GLY A 82 -3.60 -21.42 23.01
C GLY A 82 -4.32 -20.07 23.09
N ALA A 83 -4.49 -19.53 24.30
CA ALA A 83 -5.10 -18.22 24.50
C ALA A 83 -4.23 -17.09 23.93
N ALA A 84 -2.91 -17.19 24.04
CA ALA A 84 -1.98 -16.22 23.48
C ALA A 84 -2.03 -16.20 21.95
N ILE A 85 -2.11 -17.35 21.28
CA ILE A 85 -2.27 -17.43 19.82
C ILE A 85 -3.59 -16.75 19.40
N THR A 86 -4.68 -17.03 20.09
CA THR A 86 -5.98 -16.40 19.80
C THR A 86 -5.91 -14.89 19.98
N ALA A 87 -5.29 -14.41 21.05
CA ALA A 87 -5.09 -12.97 21.27
C ALA A 87 -4.25 -12.32 20.16
N VAL A 88 -3.18 -12.97 19.72
CA VAL A 88 -2.37 -12.48 18.58
C VAL A 88 -3.21 -12.38 17.32
N VAL A 89 -4.02 -13.39 16.99
CA VAL A 89 -4.90 -13.36 15.80
C VAL A 89 -5.88 -12.20 15.87
N ILE A 90 -6.47 -11.94 17.05
CA ILE A 90 -7.42 -10.83 17.25
C ILE A 90 -6.70 -9.47 17.10
N ILE A 91 -5.50 -9.32 17.64
CA ILE A 91 -4.72 -8.08 17.54
C ILE A 91 -4.32 -7.80 16.07
N PHE A 92 -3.97 -8.84 15.31
CA PHE A 92 -3.59 -8.72 13.90
C PHE A 92 -4.78 -8.80 12.92
N GLN A 93 -6.01 -8.94 13.42
CA GLN A 93 -7.19 -9.02 12.56
C GLN A 93 -7.30 -7.85 11.57
N PRO A 94 -7.10 -6.55 11.97
CA PRO A 94 -7.17 -5.44 11.02
C PRO A 94 -6.05 -5.47 9.97
N GLU A 95 -4.84 -5.90 10.34
CA GLU A 95 -3.73 -6.03 9.41
C GLU A 95 -3.95 -7.17 8.41
N LEU A 96 -4.42 -8.31 8.89
CA LEU A 96 -4.77 -9.47 8.04
C LEU A 96 -5.89 -9.11 7.06
N ARG A 97 -6.92 -8.38 7.52
CA ARG A 97 -7.99 -7.90 6.67
C ARG A 97 -7.46 -7.01 5.54
N ARG A 98 -6.60 -6.03 5.85
CA ARG A 98 -5.95 -5.16 4.84
C ARG A 98 -5.15 -5.96 3.82
N VAL A 99 -4.40 -6.97 4.24
CA VAL A 99 -3.62 -7.84 3.34
C VAL A 99 -4.54 -8.63 2.42
N VAL A 100 -5.64 -9.21 2.94
CA VAL A 100 -6.61 -9.96 2.14
C VAL A 100 -7.34 -9.05 1.16
N GLU A 101 -7.72 -7.84 1.56
CA GLU A 101 -8.31 -6.82 0.69
C GLU A 101 -7.34 -6.44 -0.45
N GLN A 102 -6.08 -6.17 -0.15
CA GLN A 102 -5.05 -5.88 -1.17
C GLN A 102 -4.79 -7.04 -2.15
N ILE A 103 -4.89 -8.29 -1.67
CA ILE A 103 -4.76 -9.48 -2.53
C ILE A 103 -6.04 -9.65 -3.37
N GLY A 104 -7.22 -9.38 -2.80
CA GLY A 104 -8.51 -9.46 -3.48
C GLY A 104 -8.68 -8.41 -4.58
N GLU A 105 -8.19 -7.20 -4.36
CA GLU A 105 -8.20 -6.12 -5.34
C GLU A 105 -7.26 -6.38 -6.53
N LYS A 106 -6.19 -7.16 -6.33
CA LYS A 106 -5.33 -7.66 -7.42
C LYS A 106 -5.94 -8.88 -8.12
N ASN A 107 -7.24 -8.84 -8.42
CA ASN A 107 -7.92 -9.90 -9.15
C ASN A 107 -7.22 -10.16 -10.50
N PRO A 108 -6.56 -11.32 -10.70
CA PRO A 108 -6.03 -11.68 -12.01
C PRO A 108 -7.14 -11.87 -13.06
N LEU A 109 -8.40 -12.03 -12.64
CA LEU A 109 -9.57 -12.12 -13.53
C LEU A 109 -10.00 -10.76 -14.10
N SER A 110 -9.73 -9.64 -13.46
CA SER A 110 -10.02 -8.32 -14.04
C SER A 110 -9.16 -8.03 -15.27
N ALA A 111 -8.01 -8.70 -15.41
CA ALA A 111 -7.19 -8.63 -16.61
C ALA A 111 -7.87 -9.25 -17.85
N ILE A 112 -8.91 -10.05 -17.69
CA ILE A 112 -9.65 -10.71 -18.79
C ILE A 112 -10.83 -9.83 -19.26
N SER A 113 -11.36 -8.96 -18.41
CA SER A 113 -12.50 -8.08 -18.73
C SER A 113 -12.13 -6.84 -19.55
N PHE A 114 -10.85 -6.50 -19.68
CA PHE A 114 -10.36 -5.33 -20.43
C PHE A 114 -10.11 -5.58 -21.92
N ALA A 115 -10.68 -6.64 -22.50
CA ALA A 115 -10.62 -6.90 -23.94
C ALA A 115 -11.67 -6.11 -24.77
N SER A 116 -12.42 -5.18 -24.18
CA SER A 116 -13.29 -4.25 -24.92
C SER A 116 -12.76 -2.83 -24.80
N GLY A 117 -11.96 -2.48 -25.75
CA GLY A 117 -11.49 -1.21 -26.28
C GLY A 117 -11.85 0.06 -25.53
N GLN A 118 -10.86 0.57 -24.77
CA GLN A 118 -10.45 1.98 -24.81
C GLN A 118 -9.11 2.11 -24.11
N GLU A 119 -8.14 2.70 -24.77
CA GLU A 119 -6.82 3.05 -24.28
C GLU A 119 -6.94 4.16 -23.22
N GLU A 120 -7.20 3.79 -21.97
CA GLU A 120 -6.94 4.67 -20.83
C GLU A 120 -5.82 4.08 -19.98
N ASN A 121 -4.58 4.28 -20.44
CA ASN A 121 -3.36 4.01 -19.68
C ASN A 121 -3.08 5.09 -18.62
N GLU A 122 -4.03 5.97 -18.33
CA GLU A 122 -3.85 7.11 -17.43
C GLU A 122 -4.94 7.14 -16.36
N ARG A 123 -4.54 7.43 -15.12
CA ARG A 123 -5.47 7.55 -13.98
C ARG A 123 -6.39 8.76 -14.12
N PHE A 124 -5.88 9.85 -14.65
CA PHE A 124 -6.59 11.10 -14.86
C PHE A 124 -5.97 11.87 -16.03
N SER A 125 -6.74 12.72 -16.63
CA SER A 125 -6.37 13.47 -17.83
C SER A 125 -5.42 14.65 -17.52
N ASP A 126 -4.68 15.11 -18.53
CA ASP A 126 -3.88 16.33 -18.44
C ASP A 126 -4.71 17.57 -18.06
N LYS A 127 -5.99 17.57 -18.46
CA LYS A 127 -6.94 18.61 -18.03
C LYS A 127 -7.06 18.61 -16.50
N THR A 128 -7.21 17.46 -15.88
CA THR A 128 -7.30 17.33 -14.42
C THR A 128 -6.04 17.83 -13.72
N ILE A 129 -4.85 17.53 -14.28
CA ILE A 129 -3.58 18.08 -13.76
C ILE A 129 -3.60 19.62 -13.79
N ASN A 130 -3.99 20.19 -14.92
CA ASN A 130 -4.03 21.65 -15.05
C ASN A 130 -5.02 22.29 -14.08
N GLU A 131 -6.20 21.67 -13.89
CA GLU A 131 -7.22 22.16 -12.95
C GLU A 131 -6.74 22.06 -11.49
N LEU A 132 -6.06 20.96 -11.10
CA LEU A 132 -5.47 20.80 -9.77
C LEU A 132 -4.40 21.83 -9.47
N VAL A 133 -3.44 22.00 -10.41
CA VAL A 133 -2.36 22.99 -10.26
C VAL A 133 -2.95 24.38 -10.17
N ARG A 134 -3.85 24.74 -11.10
CA ARG A 134 -4.50 26.03 -11.12
C ARG A 134 -5.22 26.34 -9.81
N ALA A 135 -6.11 25.45 -9.35
CA ALA A 135 -6.86 25.64 -8.10
C ALA A 135 -5.92 25.81 -6.90
N SER A 136 -4.88 24.98 -6.79
CA SER A 136 -3.96 25.02 -5.67
C SER A 136 -3.21 26.34 -5.56
N PHE A 137 -2.76 26.90 -6.68
CA PHE A 137 -2.02 28.16 -6.68
C PHE A 137 -2.95 29.37 -6.58
N GLU A 138 -4.13 29.36 -7.21
CA GLU A 138 -5.14 30.43 -7.02
C GLU A 138 -5.58 30.51 -5.55
N MET A 139 -5.83 29.37 -4.88
CA MET A 139 -6.11 29.33 -3.44
C MET A 139 -4.92 29.81 -2.59
N GLY A 140 -3.69 29.48 -3.03
CA GLY A 140 -2.47 29.96 -2.35
C GLY A 140 -2.32 31.47 -2.40
N GLU A 141 -2.60 32.12 -3.53
CA GLU A 141 -2.54 33.59 -3.68
C GLU A 141 -3.46 34.32 -2.69
N VAL A 142 -4.64 33.78 -2.42
CA VAL A 142 -5.62 34.35 -1.49
C VAL A 142 -5.53 33.72 -0.08
N LYS A 143 -4.57 32.85 0.15
CA LYS A 143 -4.36 32.13 1.43
C LYS A 143 -5.55 31.31 1.88
N THR A 144 -6.27 30.74 0.96
CA THR A 144 -7.30 29.73 1.26
C THR A 144 -6.66 28.39 1.49
N GLY A 145 -6.81 27.86 2.72
CA GLY A 145 -6.27 26.55 3.10
C GLY A 145 -6.99 25.42 2.39
N ALA A 146 -6.25 24.50 1.78
CA ALA A 146 -6.83 23.34 1.09
C ALA A 146 -6.07 22.06 1.38
N LEU A 147 -6.80 20.93 1.35
CA LEU A 147 -6.25 19.58 1.51
C LEU A 147 -6.92 18.66 0.48
N ILE A 148 -6.17 18.32 -0.57
CA ILE A 148 -6.66 17.54 -1.71
C ILE A 148 -5.91 16.22 -1.76
N VAL A 149 -6.61 15.09 -1.64
CA VAL A 149 -6.03 13.75 -1.64
C VAL A 149 -6.37 13.03 -2.93
N ILE A 150 -5.37 12.65 -3.68
CA ILE A 150 -5.51 11.93 -4.95
C ILE A 150 -5.32 10.44 -4.68
N GLU A 151 -6.38 9.67 -4.91
CA GLU A 151 -6.37 8.21 -4.81
C GLU A 151 -5.47 7.60 -5.88
N LYS A 152 -4.65 6.62 -5.49
CA LYS A 152 -3.80 5.88 -6.42
C LYS A 152 -4.24 4.42 -6.53
N THR A 153 -3.55 3.52 -5.86
CA THR A 153 -3.83 2.08 -5.94
C THR A 153 -4.68 1.61 -4.76
N ILE A 154 -4.42 2.21 -3.59
CA ILE A 154 -5.19 1.91 -2.37
C ILE A 154 -6.44 2.78 -2.36
N THR A 155 -7.61 2.12 -2.28
CA THR A 155 -8.90 2.83 -2.22
C THR A 155 -9.04 3.65 -0.95
N LEU A 156 -9.64 4.82 -1.07
CA LEU A 156 -9.89 5.75 0.03
C LEU A 156 -11.34 5.74 0.51
N GLU A 157 -12.14 4.72 0.15
CA GLU A 157 -13.55 4.62 0.51
C GLU A 157 -13.84 4.74 2.02
N GLU A 158 -12.92 4.25 2.87
CA GLU A 158 -13.05 4.37 4.32
C GLU A 158 -13.08 5.84 4.76
N TYR A 159 -12.25 6.67 4.13
CA TYR A 159 -12.20 8.10 4.42
C TYR A 159 -13.32 8.88 3.73
N GLU A 160 -13.73 8.49 2.52
CA GLU A 160 -14.86 9.08 1.80
C GLU A 160 -16.17 8.98 2.61
N LYS A 161 -16.39 7.85 3.29
CA LYS A 161 -17.58 7.63 4.15
C LYS A 161 -17.68 8.59 5.34
N THR A 162 -16.57 9.23 5.72
CA THR A 162 -16.56 10.23 6.78
C THR A 162 -16.99 11.61 6.31
N GLY A 163 -16.95 11.83 4.98
CA GLY A 163 -17.24 13.12 4.35
C GLY A 163 -18.61 13.21 3.70
N ILE A 164 -18.78 14.26 2.93
CA ILE A 164 -19.99 14.55 2.16
C ILE A 164 -19.75 14.14 0.70
N PRO A 165 -20.55 13.22 0.13
CA PRO A 165 -20.38 12.78 -1.26
C PRO A 165 -20.70 13.94 -2.22
N ILE A 166 -19.81 14.17 -3.18
CA ILE A 166 -19.92 15.23 -4.21
C ILE A 166 -20.16 14.61 -5.58
N ASP A 167 -19.36 13.63 -5.95
CA ASP A 167 -19.33 12.95 -7.25
C ASP A 167 -19.39 13.93 -8.45
N GLY A 168 -18.54 14.96 -8.40
CA GLY A 168 -18.46 16.02 -9.40
C GLY A 168 -17.24 15.88 -10.31
N VAL A 169 -17.35 16.32 -11.59
CA VAL A 169 -16.18 16.46 -12.46
C VAL A 169 -15.22 17.47 -11.86
N LEU A 170 -13.93 17.12 -11.75
CA LEU A 170 -12.93 17.98 -11.18
C LEU A 170 -12.68 19.19 -12.10
N THR A 171 -12.88 20.37 -11.53
CA THR A 171 -12.55 21.67 -12.11
C THR A 171 -11.93 22.57 -11.03
N SER A 172 -11.13 23.54 -11.45
CA SER A 172 -10.55 24.51 -10.49
C SER A 172 -11.62 25.27 -9.73
N GLN A 173 -12.71 25.65 -10.43
CA GLN A 173 -13.85 26.36 -9.84
C GLN A 173 -14.54 25.51 -8.74
N LEU A 174 -14.72 24.20 -8.99
CA LEU A 174 -15.32 23.32 -7.99
C LEU A 174 -14.44 23.24 -6.73
N LEU A 175 -13.13 23.06 -6.90
CA LEU A 175 -12.20 22.99 -5.78
C LEU A 175 -12.16 24.30 -4.97
N ILE A 176 -12.07 25.45 -5.65
CA ILE A 176 -12.06 26.77 -5.01
C ILE A 176 -13.35 26.98 -4.22
N ASN A 177 -14.52 26.64 -4.78
CA ASN A 177 -15.80 26.77 -4.08
C ASN A 177 -15.93 25.81 -2.88
N ILE A 178 -15.36 24.61 -2.96
CA ILE A 178 -15.36 23.68 -1.82
C ILE A 178 -14.56 24.26 -0.64
N PHE A 179 -13.39 24.83 -0.93
CA PHE A 179 -12.49 25.35 0.12
C PHE A 179 -12.76 26.81 0.51
N GLU A 180 -13.77 27.45 -0.08
CA GLU A 180 -14.17 28.80 0.28
C GLU A 180 -14.52 28.88 1.79
N HIS A 181 -14.02 29.91 2.46
CA HIS A 181 -14.23 30.09 3.91
C HIS A 181 -15.71 30.17 4.30
N ASN A 182 -16.01 29.61 5.47
CA ASN A 182 -17.37 29.60 6.04
C ASN A 182 -18.41 28.83 5.22
N THR A 183 -17.99 27.94 4.32
CA THR A 183 -18.89 26.99 3.65
C THR A 183 -18.94 25.66 4.43
N PRO A 184 -20.01 24.86 4.30
CA PRO A 184 -20.07 23.55 4.98
C PRO A 184 -19.04 22.53 4.48
N LEU A 185 -18.38 22.77 3.34
CA LEU A 185 -17.51 21.81 2.65
C LEU A 185 -16.01 22.05 2.89
N HIS A 186 -15.63 23.22 3.47
CA HIS A 186 -14.21 23.63 3.52
C HIS A 186 -13.39 22.95 4.62
N ASP A 187 -14.05 22.43 5.67
CA ASP A 187 -13.35 21.84 6.81
C ASP A 187 -13.15 20.33 6.61
N GLY A 188 -11.95 19.95 6.25
CA GLY A 188 -11.54 18.59 5.97
C GLY A 188 -10.83 18.44 4.64
N ALA A 189 -10.73 17.20 4.17
CA ALA A 189 -10.07 16.87 2.92
C ALA A 189 -11.07 16.64 1.78
N VAL A 190 -10.63 16.95 0.58
CA VAL A 190 -11.29 16.56 -0.67
C VAL A 190 -10.59 15.31 -1.20
N ILE A 191 -11.35 14.27 -1.53
CA ILE A 191 -10.84 13.07 -2.17
C ILE A 191 -11.13 13.12 -3.67
N VAL A 192 -10.09 12.86 -4.44
CA VAL A 192 -10.10 12.84 -5.91
C VAL A 192 -9.80 11.42 -6.39
N ARG A 193 -10.71 10.85 -7.17
CA ARG A 193 -10.55 9.59 -7.88
C ARG A 193 -10.71 9.82 -9.37
N ASN A 194 -9.71 9.45 -10.14
CA ASN A 194 -9.65 9.69 -11.58
C ASN A 194 -9.84 11.20 -11.92
N ASN A 195 -10.85 11.54 -12.69
CA ASN A 195 -11.17 12.91 -13.09
C ASN A 195 -12.30 13.54 -12.25
N ARG A 196 -12.60 12.99 -11.07
CA ARG A 196 -13.75 13.42 -10.26
C ARG A 196 -13.38 13.71 -8.82
N VAL A 197 -14.06 14.67 -8.23
CA VAL A 197 -14.12 14.87 -6.78
C VAL A 197 -15.18 13.91 -6.26
N THR A 198 -14.80 12.93 -5.44
CA THR A 198 -15.72 11.92 -4.91
C THR A 198 -16.42 12.40 -3.63
N ALA A 199 -15.66 12.98 -2.71
CA ALA A 199 -16.18 13.49 -1.44
C ALA A 199 -15.38 14.71 -0.95
N ALA A 200 -16.00 15.51 -0.10
CA ALA A 200 -15.40 16.65 0.60
C ALA A 200 -15.61 16.51 2.11
N THR A 201 -14.92 17.32 2.91
CA THR A 201 -15.02 17.31 4.39
C THR A 201 -14.61 15.95 4.98
N CYS A 202 -13.71 15.21 4.31
CA CYS A 202 -13.28 13.91 4.76
C CYS A 202 -12.26 14.05 5.92
N TYR A 203 -12.43 13.21 6.96
CA TYR A 203 -11.49 13.15 8.07
C TYR A 203 -10.34 12.21 7.75
N LEU A 204 -9.11 12.68 7.99
CA LEU A 204 -7.89 11.96 7.73
C LEU A 204 -7.09 11.72 9.01
N PRO A 205 -6.27 10.66 9.08
CA PRO A 205 -5.37 10.45 10.20
C PRO A 205 -4.30 11.55 10.24
N LEU A 206 -3.95 12.00 11.43
CA LEU A 206 -2.83 12.92 11.62
C LEU A 206 -1.54 12.14 11.79
N SER A 207 -0.45 12.65 11.22
CA SER A 207 0.89 12.07 11.44
C SER A 207 1.36 12.31 12.87
N ASP A 208 1.85 11.26 13.51
CA ASP A 208 2.51 11.30 14.83
C ASP A 208 4.02 11.58 14.70
N ASN A 209 4.53 11.85 13.50
CA ASN A 209 5.94 12.07 13.26
C ASN A 209 6.42 13.35 13.96
N MET A 210 7.32 13.19 14.94
CA MET A 210 7.91 14.28 15.72
C MET A 210 8.97 15.09 14.96
N ASP A 211 9.48 14.56 13.83
CA ASP A 211 10.47 15.25 12.99
C ASP A 211 9.82 16.31 12.09
N LEU A 212 8.50 16.29 11.96
CA LEU A 212 7.76 17.33 11.26
C LEU A 212 7.87 18.67 11.99
N ASN A 213 8.13 19.73 11.23
CA ASN A 213 8.20 21.09 11.80
C ASN A 213 6.93 21.40 12.61
N LYS A 214 7.13 21.85 13.85
CA LYS A 214 6.05 22.15 14.80
C LYS A 214 5.12 23.29 14.34
N ASN A 215 5.60 24.13 13.43
CA ASN A 215 4.84 25.24 12.87
C ASN A 215 3.89 24.79 11.73
N LEU A 216 3.86 23.50 11.38
CA LEU A 216 2.93 22.98 10.39
C LEU A 216 1.54 22.81 10.99
N GLY A 217 0.54 23.37 10.33
CA GLY A 217 -0.86 23.26 10.72
C GLY A 217 -1.44 21.84 10.55
N THR A 218 -2.67 21.68 11.01
CA THR A 218 -3.39 20.39 11.02
C THR A 218 -3.52 19.78 9.63
N ARG A 219 -3.75 20.60 8.58
CA ARG A 219 -3.83 20.12 7.18
C ARG A 219 -2.53 19.48 6.71
N HIS A 220 -1.38 20.03 7.06
CA HIS A 220 -0.09 19.41 6.72
C HIS A 220 0.09 18.06 7.43
N ARG A 221 -0.22 18.00 8.74
CA ARG A 221 -0.14 16.75 9.50
C ARG A 221 -1.11 15.69 8.98
N ALA A 222 -2.31 16.09 8.55
CA ALA A 222 -3.28 15.20 7.95
C ALA A 222 -2.81 14.70 6.56
N GLY A 223 -2.24 15.59 5.75
CA GLY A 223 -1.69 15.23 4.45
C GLY A 223 -0.54 14.23 4.52
N VAL A 224 0.37 14.41 5.50
CA VAL A 224 1.41 13.43 5.77
C VAL A 224 0.81 12.14 6.31
N GLY A 225 -0.09 12.22 7.31
CA GLY A 225 -0.69 11.06 7.95
C GLY A 225 -1.41 10.12 6.99
N ILE A 226 -2.19 10.65 6.05
CA ILE A 226 -2.83 9.81 5.03
C ILE A 226 -1.80 9.19 4.08
N SER A 227 -0.72 9.89 3.74
CA SER A 227 0.34 9.38 2.88
C SER A 227 1.26 8.35 3.57
N GLU A 228 1.25 8.26 4.91
CA GLU A 228 1.94 7.22 5.68
C GLU A 228 1.19 5.88 5.64
N VAL A 229 -0.14 5.93 5.64
CA VAL A 229 -1.00 4.73 5.74
C VAL A 229 -1.54 4.25 4.38
N THR A 230 -1.44 5.09 3.34
CA THR A 230 -1.87 4.77 1.97
C THR A 230 -0.78 5.16 0.97
N ASP A 231 -0.97 4.79 -0.29
CA ASP A 231 -0.10 5.23 -1.39
C ASP A 231 -0.58 6.54 -2.04
N SER A 232 -1.54 7.25 -1.43
CA SER A 232 -2.12 8.48 -1.96
C SER A 232 -1.08 9.59 -2.18
N PHE A 233 -1.43 10.54 -3.05
CA PHE A 233 -0.70 11.78 -3.23
C PHE A 233 -1.56 12.94 -2.73
N THR A 234 -1.03 13.72 -1.81
CA THR A 234 -1.81 14.78 -1.15
C THR A 234 -1.23 16.15 -1.45
N ILE A 235 -2.07 17.07 -1.93
CA ILE A 235 -1.73 18.48 -2.14
C ILE A 235 -2.26 19.27 -0.95
N ILE A 236 -1.43 20.15 -0.40
CA ILE A 236 -1.74 20.97 0.77
C ILE A 236 -1.48 22.42 0.42
N VAL A 237 -2.46 23.29 0.66
CA VAL A 237 -2.31 24.75 0.56
C VAL A 237 -2.38 25.33 1.96
N SER A 238 -1.35 26.11 2.32
CA SER A 238 -1.24 26.74 3.65
C SER A 238 -2.13 27.99 3.72
N GLU A 239 -3.01 28.07 4.71
CA GLU A 239 -3.79 29.27 4.98
C GLU A 239 -2.97 30.42 5.60
N GLU A 240 -1.83 30.10 6.20
CA GLU A 240 -0.97 31.11 6.83
C GLU A 240 -0.02 31.76 5.82
N THR A 241 0.65 30.94 5.01
CA THR A 241 1.70 31.38 4.10
C THR A 241 1.27 31.48 2.63
N GLY A 242 0.21 30.75 2.23
CA GLY A 242 -0.20 30.58 0.86
C GLY A 242 0.66 29.57 0.08
N ASN A 243 1.67 28.99 0.71
CA ASN A 243 2.56 28.03 0.05
C ASN A 243 1.80 26.75 -0.29
N VAL A 244 2.05 26.24 -1.49
CA VAL A 244 1.59 24.92 -1.92
C VAL A 244 2.66 23.89 -1.57
N SER A 245 2.23 22.78 -0.99
CA SER A 245 3.07 21.65 -0.58
C SER A 245 2.43 20.35 -1.07
N TYR A 246 3.19 19.25 -1.15
CA TYR A 246 2.62 17.93 -1.34
C TYR A 246 3.23 16.92 -0.37
N ALA A 247 2.46 15.88 -0.06
CA ALA A 247 2.90 14.75 0.73
C ALA A 247 2.71 13.43 -0.06
N SER A 248 3.69 12.55 0.02
CA SER A 248 3.64 11.21 -0.60
C SER A 248 4.57 10.28 0.14
N GLY A 249 4.09 9.06 0.51
CA GLY A 249 4.90 8.07 1.21
C GLY A 249 5.41 8.49 2.59
N GLY A 250 4.70 9.40 3.28
CA GLY A 250 5.09 9.94 4.57
C GLY A 250 6.09 11.13 4.51
N GLU A 251 6.51 11.53 3.32
CA GLU A 251 7.43 12.67 3.13
C GLU A 251 6.65 13.93 2.70
N LEU A 252 7.00 15.08 3.29
CA LEU A 252 6.41 16.38 2.99
C LEU A 252 7.40 17.25 2.21
N HIS A 253 6.97 17.72 1.04
CA HIS A 253 7.70 18.68 0.22
C HIS A 253 6.98 20.03 0.26
N THR A 254 7.61 21.03 0.84
CA THR A 254 7.02 22.35 1.08
C THR A 254 7.41 23.37 0.03
N ALA A 255 6.53 24.37 -0.19
CA ALA A 255 6.79 25.53 -1.06
C ALA A 255 7.20 25.13 -2.50
N VAL A 256 6.45 24.19 -3.09
CA VAL A 256 6.71 23.72 -4.46
C VAL A 256 6.23 24.75 -5.48
N THR A 257 6.86 24.75 -6.67
CA THR A 257 6.43 25.60 -7.79
C THR A 257 5.31 24.93 -8.60
N PRO A 258 4.55 25.69 -9.43
CA PRO A 258 3.54 25.09 -10.33
C PRO A 258 4.13 24.04 -11.28
N SER A 259 5.39 24.22 -11.72
CA SER A 259 6.10 23.26 -12.57
C SER A 259 6.44 21.97 -11.81
N ASP A 260 6.91 22.09 -10.56
CA ASP A 260 7.24 20.91 -9.73
C ASP A 260 6.00 20.09 -9.44
N LEU A 261 4.91 20.74 -9.01
CA LEU A 261 3.65 20.06 -8.75
C LEU A 261 3.13 19.33 -10.00
N ARG A 262 3.17 20.00 -11.17
CA ARG A 262 2.77 19.40 -12.44
C ARG A 262 3.62 18.17 -12.78
N GLU A 263 4.94 18.25 -12.61
CA GLU A 263 5.83 17.12 -12.85
C GLU A 263 5.49 15.92 -11.96
N GLN A 264 5.23 16.15 -10.67
CA GLN A 264 4.85 15.06 -9.75
C GLN A 264 3.48 14.47 -10.12
N LEU A 265 2.50 15.29 -10.50
CA LEU A 265 1.19 14.83 -10.96
C LEU A 265 1.31 13.99 -12.24
N HIS A 266 2.16 14.35 -13.18
CA HIS A 266 2.43 13.53 -14.38
C HIS A 266 3.10 12.18 -14.03
N LYS A 267 3.94 12.12 -13.00
CA LYS A 267 4.54 10.85 -12.55
C LYS A 267 3.50 9.87 -12.01
N ILE A 268 2.49 10.38 -11.29
CA ILE A 268 1.43 9.55 -10.72
C ILE A 268 0.26 9.31 -11.69
N GLN A 269 0.12 10.11 -12.75
CA GLN A 269 -0.88 9.97 -13.81
C GLN A 269 -0.74 8.61 -14.51
N LYS A 270 0.49 8.23 -14.84
CA LYS A 270 0.76 6.96 -15.52
C LYS A 270 0.51 5.82 -14.56
N LEU A 271 -0.42 4.94 -14.90
CA LEU A 271 -0.54 3.66 -14.22
C LEU A 271 0.83 2.98 -14.25
N ALA A 272 1.29 2.46 -13.11
CA ALA A 272 2.56 1.75 -13.07
C ALA A 272 2.59 0.71 -14.20
N LYS A 273 3.47 0.90 -15.18
CA LYS A 273 3.67 -0.11 -16.25
C LYS A 273 3.92 -1.44 -15.55
N LYS A 274 3.07 -2.44 -15.81
CA LYS A 274 3.46 -3.83 -15.52
C LYS A 274 4.85 -4.03 -16.10
N PRO A 275 5.81 -4.66 -15.37
CA PRO A 275 7.09 -5.03 -15.93
C PRO A 275 6.81 -5.73 -17.27
N GLU A 276 7.38 -5.23 -18.36
CA GLU A 276 7.31 -5.91 -19.65
C GLU A 276 7.86 -7.33 -19.43
N GLU A 277 6.98 -8.32 -19.47
CA GLU A 277 7.43 -9.70 -19.65
C GLU A 277 8.26 -9.70 -20.92
N LYS A 278 9.58 -9.89 -20.75
CA LYS A 278 10.49 -10.10 -21.89
C LYS A 278 9.84 -11.17 -22.74
N LYS A 279 9.38 -10.79 -23.93
CA LYS A 279 8.87 -11.69 -24.96
C LYS A 279 9.84 -12.86 -25.11
N GLY A 280 9.50 -13.98 -24.46
CA GLY A 280 10.17 -15.25 -24.65
C GLY A 280 9.83 -15.79 -26.03
N TRP A 281 10.85 -16.07 -26.77
CA TRP A 281 10.98 -17.00 -27.91
C TRP A 281 9.74 -17.17 -28.80
N HIS A 282 9.83 -16.54 -29.98
CA HIS A 282 9.07 -16.91 -31.16
C HIS A 282 9.48 -18.33 -31.61
N ILE A 283 8.68 -19.33 -31.32
CA ILE A 283 8.68 -20.58 -32.09
C ILE A 283 7.86 -20.28 -33.35
N ARG A 284 8.58 -20.10 -34.46
CA ARG A 284 8.02 -20.04 -35.81
C ARG A 284 7.49 -21.44 -36.19
N GLY A 285 6.22 -21.68 -35.92
CA GLY A 285 5.49 -22.80 -36.53
C GLY A 285 4.63 -22.25 -37.65
N THR A 286 5.09 -22.37 -38.88
CA THR A 286 4.28 -22.13 -40.08
C THR A 286 3.26 -23.25 -40.21
N VAL A 287 2.00 -22.97 -39.94
CA VAL A 287 0.89 -23.84 -40.33
C VAL A 287 0.27 -23.26 -41.59
N SER A 288 0.50 -23.99 -42.71
CA SER A 288 -0.13 -23.72 -44.00
C SER A 288 -1.53 -24.30 -44.00
N TYR A 289 -2.54 -23.45 -44.07
CA TYR A 289 -3.93 -23.86 -44.33
C TYR A 289 -4.18 -23.86 -45.82
N THR A 290 -4.36 -25.05 -46.41
CA THR A 290 -4.89 -25.25 -47.75
C THR A 290 -6.41 -25.07 -47.73
N HIS A 291 -6.89 -24.07 -48.45
CA HIS A 291 -8.33 -23.88 -48.74
C HIS A 291 -8.84 -25.03 -49.62
N LEU A 292 -9.74 -25.82 -49.11
CA LEU A 292 -10.63 -26.69 -49.88
C LEU A 292 -11.87 -25.92 -50.28
N THR A 293 -11.94 -25.57 -51.56
CA THR A 293 -13.17 -25.05 -52.18
C THR A 293 -14.10 -26.22 -52.49
N LEU A 294 -15.34 -26.19 -51.95
CA LEU A 294 -16.44 -27.11 -52.34
C LEU A 294 -17.09 -26.59 -53.62
N PRO A 295 -17.41 -27.48 -54.58
CA PRO A 295 -18.14 -27.08 -55.78
C PRO A 295 -19.65 -27.06 -55.48
N THR A 296 -20.28 -25.98 -55.95
CA THR A 296 -21.72 -25.81 -56.04
C THR A 296 -22.30 -26.60 -57.21
N THR A 297 -23.23 -27.46 -56.95
CA THR A 297 -24.35 -27.86 -57.86
C THR A 297 -25.66 -27.82 -57.10
#